data_eebffc707f8d1f30589b8a0d4d4ec194
#
_entry.id   eebffc707f8d1f30589b8a0d4d4ec194
#
_cell.length_a   1.000
_cell.length_b   1.000
_cell.length_c   1.000
_cell.angle_alpha   90.00
_cell.angle_beta   90.00
_cell.angle_gamma   90.00
#
_symmetry.space_group_name_H-M   'P 1'
#
loop_
_entity.id
_entity.type
_entity.pdbx_description
1 polymer ?
#
loop_
_entity_poly.entity_id
_entity_poly.type
_entity_poly.pdbx_seq_one_letter_code
_entity_poly.pdbx_strand_id
1 'polypeptide(L)'
;MPLAILRRLRDRTPHSPQPTLPNGAGALDLCVNDPVGLPMAGVEIAVRDAEGRDVTHGQTDPNGRLTVTLRPGPYRVVMTSDGFQPARFEVAVVAGERTAPLPVTLELAPALPLPEAGQWRLDPDHSAIRFTARHIGLAEIHGRFNRFEGGLWIGERMQDSRVDVTIDAASIDTGVRMRDDHLRSAEFLDVDRYPHLQFVSDKFVHKGGGRWTVQGVLYLHGVSRTIQLDTRYLGIGTGIMGETRTACQAVTELHREDFTLDWRKMLARGIAAIGATIRIELDIQAVRPE
;
A
#
# COMPACT_ATOMS: atom_id res chain seq x y z
N MET A 1 31.65 59.72 18.99
CA MET A 1 31.32 59.27 20.34
C MET A 1 29.82 59.31 20.53
N PRO A 2 29.16 58.27 21.11
CA PRO A 2 29.60 57.01 21.74
C PRO A 2 29.04 55.73 21.09
N LEU A 3 29.76 54.80 21.10
CA LEU A 3 29.88 53.43 21.66
C LEU A 3 28.61 52.64 21.89
N ALA A 4 28.65 51.55 21.16
CA ALA A 4 27.77 50.41 21.16
C ALA A 4 27.55 49.77 22.54
N ILE A 5 26.32 49.28 22.73
CA ILE A 5 26.01 48.19 23.65
C ILE A 5 25.37 47.07 22.84
N LEU A 6 26.20 46.16 22.37
CA LEU A 6 25.79 44.84 21.90
C LEU A 6 25.48 43.99 23.14
N ARG A 7 24.24 43.93 23.55
CA ARG A 7 23.75 42.98 24.53
C ARG A 7 23.48 41.64 23.83
N ARG A 8 24.25 40.63 24.24
CA ARG A 8 24.08 39.22 23.89
C ARG A 8 22.62 38.82 24.10
N LEU A 9 21.91 38.57 23.01
CA LEU A 9 20.72 37.73 23.01
C LEU A 9 21.20 36.30 23.20
N ARG A 10 21.08 35.78 24.42
CA ARG A 10 21.16 34.36 24.70
C ARG A 10 20.00 33.71 23.98
N ASP A 11 20.32 32.81 23.05
CA ASP A 11 19.37 31.86 22.45
C ASP A 11 18.69 31.10 23.59
N ARG A 12 17.47 31.49 23.90
CA ARG A 12 16.50 30.66 24.60
C ARG A 12 15.67 29.99 23.53
N THR A 13 16.14 28.84 23.05
CA THR A 13 15.26 27.87 22.43
C THR A 13 14.17 27.53 23.45
N PRO A 14 12.89 27.68 23.11
CA PRO A 14 11.82 27.27 24.00
C PRO A 14 11.90 25.74 24.14
N HIS A 15 12.34 25.26 25.31
CA HIS A 15 12.19 23.87 25.70
C HIS A 15 10.67 23.63 25.79
N SER A 16 10.11 22.97 24.79
CA SER A 16 8.79 22.36 24.95
C SER A 16 8.87 21.41 26.14
N PRO A 17 7.94 21.45 27.10
CA PRO A 17 7.97 20.57 28.26
C PRO A 17 7.96 19.13 27.75
N GLN A 18 9.01 18.40 28.04
CA GLN A 18 9.09 16.97 27.71
C GLN A 18 8.04 16.26 28.55
N PRO A 19 7.23 15.38 27.94
CA PRO A 19 6.24 14.63 28.69
C PRO A 19 6.94 13.81 29.82
N THR A 20 6.40 13.93 31.03
CA THR A 20 6.89 13.16 32.19
C THR A 20 6.66 11.67 31.94
N LEU A 21 7.71 10.87 32.15
CA LEU A 21 7.61 9.44 32.01
C LEU A 21 6.68 8.87 33.10
N PRO A 22 5.84 7.87 32.79
CA PRO A 22 5.10 7.13 33.80
C PRO A 22 6.05 6.51 34.82
N ASN A 23 5.60 6.39 36.09
CA ASN A 23 6.43 5.83 37.16
C ASN A 23 7.00 4.46 36.76
N GLY A 24 8.32 4.34 36.81
CA GLY A 24 9.04 3.10 36.50
C GLY A 24 9.21 2.77 35.01
N ALA A 25 8.76 3.63 34.12
CA ALA A 25 9.01 3.47 32.68
C ALA A 25 10.30 4.17 32.22
N GLY A 26 10.86 3.71 31.11
CA GLY A 26 11.90 4.44 30.35
C GLY A 26 11.38 4.87 28.98
N ALA A 27 12.11 5.75 28.30
CA ALA A 27 11.79 6.16 26.94
C ALA A 27 12.92 5.79 25.98
N LEU A 28 12.55 5.24 24.84
CA LEU A 28 13.44 4.96 23.72
C LEU A 28 13.20 6.02 22.64
N ASP A 29 14.22 6.82 22.35
CA ASP A 29 14.19 7.82 21.29
C ASP A 29 14.96 7.30 20.07
N LEU A 30 14.28 7.27 18.93
CA LEU A 30 14.81 6.77 17.66
C LEU A 30 14.87 7.93 16.65
N CYS A 31 15.93 7.93 15.83
CA CYS A 31 16.09 8.89 14.73
C CYS A 31 16.54 8.12 13.49
N VAL A 32 15.69 8.09 12.46
CA VAL A 32 15.92 7.31 11.25
C VAL A 32 16.26 8.22 10.08
N ASN A 33 17.36 7.93 9.42
CA ASN A 33 17.84 8.67 8.26
C ASN A 33 18.04 7.73 7.06
N ASP A 34 18.03 8.30 5.89
CA ASP A 34 18.46 7.64 4.65
C ASP A 34 20.00 7.63 4.55
N PRO A 35 20.59 6.96 3.53
CA PRO A 35 22.05 6.88 3.37
C PRO A 35 22.75 8.22 3.11
N VAL A 36 21.99 9.27 2.71
CA VAL A 36 22.54 10.62 2.53
C VAL A 36 22.31 11.53 3.74
N GLY A 37 21.77 10.96 4.84
CA GLY A 37 21.59 11.65 6.11
C GLY A 37 20.29 12.46 6.23
N LEU A 38 19.36 12.33 5.30
CA LEU A 38 18.05 12.99 5.38
C LEU A 38 17.09 12.20 6.28
N PRO A 39 16.29 12.88 7.13
CA PRO A 39 15.34 12.22 8.00
C PRO A 39 14.24 11.51 7.21
N MET A 40 13.91 10.29 7.62
CA MET A 40 12.91 9.45 6.96
C MET A 40 11.60 9.44 7.74
N ALA A 41 10.56 10.02 7.17
CA ALA A 41 9.19 9.96 7.70
C ALA A 41 8.50 8.64 7.34
N GLY A 42 7.57 8.19 8.22
CA GLY A 42 6.72 7.03 7.94
C GLY A 42 7.44 5.67 7.95
N VAL A 43 8.66 5.60 8.51
CA VAL A 43 9.34 4.32 8.73
C VAL A 43 8.58 3.54 9.78
N GLU A 44 8.13 2.34 9.44
CA GLU A 44 7.46 1.45 10.39
C GLU A 44 8.45 0.86 11.37
N ILE A 45 8.12 0.95 12.66
CA ILE A 45 8.94 0.48 13.75
C ILE A 45 8.13 -0.45 14.62
N ALA A 46 8.60 -1.70 14.75
CA ALA A 46 8.08 -2.68 15.68
C ALA A 46 9.08 -2.91 16.80
N VAL A 47 8.61 -2.88 18.05
CA VAL A 47 9.41 -3.17 19.24
C VAL A 47 8.93 -4.46 19.86
N ARG A 48 9.82 -5.42 20.04
CA ARG A 48 9.57 -6.76 20.58
C ARG A 48 10.29 -6.98 21.87
N ASP A 49 9.69 -7.74 22.79
CA ASP A 49 10.35 -8.17 24.04
C ASP A 49 11.37 -9.31 23.80
N ALA A 50 11.99 -9.77 24.87
CA ALA A 50 12.96 -10.86 24.81
C ALA A 50 12.37 -12.19 24.31
N GLU A 51 11.06 -12.39 24.52
CA GLU A 51 10.31 -13.57 24.09
C GLU A 51 9.82 -13.42 22.61
N GLY A 52 10.10 -12.28 21.96
CA GLY A 52 9.72 -12.02 20.56
C GLY A 52 8.28 -11.53 20.36
N ARG A 53 7.57 -11.22 21.43
CA ARG A 53 6.20 -10.68 21.38
C ARG A 53 6.23 -9.21 21.01
N ASP A 54 5.29 -8.80 20.15
CA ASP A 54 5.14 -7.39 19.78
C ASP A 54 4.63 -6.59 21.00
N VAL A 55 5.41 -5.58 21.39
CA VAL A 55 5.10 -4.70 22.54
C VAL A 55 4.46 -3.41 22.09
N THR A 56 4.96 -2.83 21.00
CA THR A 56 4.42 -1.61 20.41
C THR A 56 4.84 -1.46 18.95
N HIS A 57 4.03 -0.72 18.20
CA HIS A 57 4.29 -0.31 16.83
C HIS A 57 4.15 1.20 16.72
N GLY A 58 4.88 1.79 15.78
CA GLY A 58 4.79 3.21 15.47
C GLY A 58 5.43 3.53 14.14
N GLN A 59 5.28 4.77 13.72
CA GLN A 59 5.94 5.31 12.52
C GLN A 59 6.73 6.56 12.90
N THR A 60 7.82 6.81 12.19
CA THR A 60 8.59 8.05 12.35
C THR A 60 7.80 9.26 11.87
N ASP A 61 7.97 10.37 12.58
CA ASP A 61 7.44 11.68 12.22
C ASP A 61 8.16 12.28 10.98
N PRO A 62 7.75 13.46 10.47
CA PRO A 62 8.42 14.12 9.35
C PRO A 62 9.91 14.44 9.57
N ASN A 63 10.37 14.42 10.82
CA ASN A 63 11.79 14.63 11.17
C ASN A 63 12.54 13.30 11.38
N GLY A 64 11.94 12.17 10.96
CA GLY A 64 12.52 10.84 11.12
C GLY A 64 12.54 10.33 12.56
N ARG A 65 11.73 10.87 13.47
CA ARG A 65 11.79 10.55 14.89
C ARG A 65 10.60 9.73 15.37
N LEU A 66 10.86 8.82 16.30
CA LEU A 66 9.85 8.14 17.09
C LEU A 66 10.33 8.01 18.52
N THR A 67 9.48 8.41 19.47
CA THR A 67 9.70 8.17 20.91
C THR A 67 8.68 7.17 21.39
N VAL A 68 9.13 6.08 22.02
CA VAL A 68 8.27 5.07 22.64
C VAL A 68 8.57 4.95 24.12
N THR A 69 7.52 4.84 24.93
CA THR A 69 7.63 4.61 26.39
C THR A 69 7.47 3.12 26.65
N LEU A 70 8.44 2.53 27.35
CA LEU A 70 8.55 1.09 27.58
C LEU A 70 8.84 0.79 29.06
N ARG A 71 8.49 -0.41 29.50
CA ARG A 71 8.97 -0.93 30.78
C ARG A 71 10.48 -1.17 30.69
N PRO A 72 11.21 -1.14 31.82
CA PRO A 72 12.63 -1.52 31.82
C PRO A 72 12.83 -2.96 31.34
N GLY A 73 13.82 -3.16 30.50
CA GLY A 73 14.15 -4.49 29.96
C GLY A 73 14.85 -4.44 28.60
N PRO A 74 15.26 -5.60 28.08
CA PRO A 74 15.81 -5.73 26.75
C PRO A 74 14.71 -5.81 25.70
N TYR A 75 14.93 -5.16 24.56
CA TYR A 75 14.01 -5.11 23.43
C TYR A 75 14.75 -5.30 22.12
N ARG A 76 14.06 -5.91 21.16
CA ARG A 76 14.47 -5.94 19.76
C ARG A 76 13.64 -4.95 18.96
N VAL A 77 14.32 -4.05 18.28
CA VAL A 77 13.68 -3.06 17.38
C VAL A 77 13.86 -3.53 15.94
N VAL A 78 12.78 -3.51 15.18
CA VAL A 78 12.75 -3.79 13.73
C VAL A 78 12.19 -2.56 13.03
N MET A 79 12.93 -2.07 12.05
CA MET A 79 12.53 -0.92 11.23
C MET A 79 12.38 -1.35 9.79
N THR A 80 11.28 -0.95 9.16
CA THR A 80 10.99 -1.26 7.76
C THR A 80 10.50 -0.02 7.01
N SER A 81 10.97 0.13 5.79
CA SER A 81 10.51 1.16 4.86
C SER A 81 10.64 0.62 3.44
N ASP A 82 9.70 0.98 2.58
CA ASP A 82 9.73 0.55 1.18
C ASP A 82 10.99 1.08 0.47
N GLY A 83 11.67 0.19 -0.24
CA GLY A 83 12.91 0.51 -0.95
C GLY A 83 14.17 0.50 -0.09
N PHE A 84 14.06 0.14 1.20
CA PHE A 84 15.18 0.04 2.13
C PHE A 84 15.28 -1.36 2.73
N GLN A 85 16.50 -1.73 3.13
CA GLN A 85 16.73 -2.96 3.86
C GLN A 85 16.21 -2.82 5.30
N PRO A 86 15.54 -3.84 5.85
CA PRO A 86 15.09 -3.81 7.24
C PRO A 86 16.28 -3.69 8.20
N ALA A 87 16.28 -2.69 9.08
CA ALA A 87 17.24 -2.59 10.18
C ALA A 87 16.71 -3.32 11.42
N ARG A 88 17.62 -3.99 12.13
CA ARG A 88 17.31 -4.72 13.37
C ARG A 88 18.44 -4.53 14.36
N PHE A 89 18.09 -4.20 15.61
CA PHE A 89 19.05 -4.09 16.69
C PHE A 89 18.40 -4.38 18.04
N GLU A 90 19.22 -4.63 19.04
CA GLU A 90 18.79 -4.82 20.42
C GLU A 90 19.13 -3.59 21.24
N VAL A 91 18.25 -3.24 22.17
CA VAL A 91 18.40 -2.09 23.05
C VAL A 91 17.86 -2.41 24.43
N ALA A 92 18.52 -1.93 25.48
CA ALA A 92 18.02 -2.01 26.85
C ALA A 92 17.39 -0.68 27.26
N VAL A 93 16.20 -0.75 27.82
CA VAL A 93 15.50 0.41 28.39
C VAL A 93 15.65 0.39 29.91
N VAL A 94 16.05 1.52 30.50
CA VAL A 94 16.29 1.68 31.92
C VAL A 94 15.17 2.53 32.53
N ALA A 95 14.75 2.18 33.76
CA ALA A 95 13.69 2.88 34.48
C ALA A 95 14.04 4.35 34.73
N GLY A 96 13.12 5.24 34.40
CA GLY A 96 13.29 6.68 34.63
C GLY A 96 14.26 7.36 33.66
N GLU A 97 14.87 6.64 32.75
CA GLU A 97 15.79 7.16 31.74
C GLU A 97 15.13 7.34 30.39
N ARG A 98 15.61 8.36 29.69
CA ARG A 98 15.36 8.54 28.24
C ARG A 98 16.65 8.25 27.51
N THR A 99 16.63 7.36 26.56
CA THR A 99 17.82 7.12 25.73
C THR A 99 18.18 8.42 24.97
N ALA A 100 19.46 8.64 24.74
CA ALA A 100 19.85 9.62 23.73
C ALA A 100 19.27 9.18 22.38
N PRO A 101 18.90 10.13 21.47
CA PRO A 101 18.40 9.76 20.15
C PRO A 101 19.35 8.80 19.47
N LEU A 102 18.88 7.57 19.21
CA LEU A 102 19.67 6.54 18.52
C LEU A 102 19.57 6.79 17.02
N PRO A 103 20.65 7.24 16.37
CA PRO A 103 20.64 7.41 14.92
C PRO A 103 20.72 6.04 14.25
N VAL A 104 19.77 5.78 13.36
CA VAL A 104 19.75 4.58 12.52
C VAL A 104 19.70 5.00 11.08
N THR A 105 20.64 4.55 10.27
CA THR A 105 20.63 4.75 8.83
C THR A 105 20.05 3.49 8.18
N LEU A 106 19.01 3.65 7.38
CA LEU A 106 18.48 2.56 6.56
C LEU A 106 19.24 2.53 5.23
N GLU A 107 19.79 1.37 4.92
CA GLU A 107 20.45 1.13 3.64
C GLU A 107 19.41 0.89 2.54
N LEU A 108 19.70 1.33 1.30
CA LEU A 108 18.85 1.02 0.17
C LEU A 108 18.77 -0.50 -0.05
N ALA A 109 17.56 -0.99 -0.29
CA ALA A 109 17.39 -2.36 -0.73
C ALA A 109 17.99 -2.53 -2.14
N PRO A 110 18.57 -3.68 -2.46
CA PRO A 110 18.96 -3.99 -3.84
C PRO A 110 17.75 -3.80 -4.77
N ALA A 111 17.96 -3.19 -5.93
CA ALA A 111 16.92 -3.09 -6.93
C ALA A 111 16.45 -4.49 -7.33
N LEU A 112 15.14 -4.73 -7.31
CA LEU A 112 14.58 -5.98 -7.81
C LEU A 112 14.86 -6.08 -9.31
N PRO A 113 15.31 -7.23 -9.83
CA PRO A 113 15.45 -7.44 -11.25
C PRO A 113 14.10 -7.25 -11.93
N LEU A 114 14.08 -6.47 -13.00
CA LEU A 114 12.85 -6.26 -13.80
C LEU A 114 12.62 -7.45 -14.73
N PRO A 115 11.35 -7.72 -15.11
CA PRO A 115 11.04 -8.78 -16.06
C PRO A 115 11.65 -8.43 -17.42
N GLU A 116 12.11 -9.46 -18.12
CA GLU A 116 12.64 -9.30 -19.48
C GLU A 116 11.58 -8.77 -20.44
N ALA A 117 12.03 -7.98 -21.41
CA ALA A 117 11.17 -7.44 -22.46
C ALA A 117 10.48 -8.55 -23.26
N GLY A 118 9.23 -8.29 -23.65
CA GLY A 118 8.42 -9.22 -24.41
C GLY A 118 7.05 -9.44 -23.82
N GLN A 119 6.37 -10.47 -24.30
CA GLN A 119 5.02 -10.80 -23.88
C GLN A 119 5.03 -11.69 -22.62
N TRP A 120 4.14 -11.38 -21.69
CA TRP A 120 3.87 -12.14 -20.48
C TRP A 120 2.38 -12.40 -20.39
N ARG A 121 1.98 -13.61 -20.05
CA ARG A 121 0.59 -14.00 -19.89
C ARG A 121 0.22 -13.96 -18.41
N LEU A 122 -0.90 -13.33 -18.10
CA LEU A 122 -1.50 -13.38 -16.77
C LEU A 122 -1.81 -14.83 -16.39
N ASP A 123 -1.51 -15.20 -15.16
CA ASP A 123 -1.82 -16.50 -14.58
C ASP A 123 -3.01 -16.36 -13.61
N PRO A 124 -4.24 -16.70 -14.04
CA PRO A 124 -5.44 -16.55 -13.21
C PRO A 124 -5.44 -17.46 -11.98
N ASP A 125 -4.78 -18.62 -12.04
CA ASP A 125 -4.76 -19.57 -10.94
C ASP A 125 -3.93 -19.08 -9.75
N HIS A 126 -2.97 -18.18 -10.02
CA HIS A 126 -2.11 -17.57 -9.01
C HIS A 126 -2.34 -16.05 -8.87
N SER A 127 -3.45 -15.55 -9.39
CA SER A 127 -3.82 -14.16 -9.33
C SER A 127 -5.19 -13.96 -8.67
N ALA A 128 -5.42 -12.78 -8.13
CA ALA A 128 -6.71 -12.43 -7.56
C ALA A 128 -7.08 -10.98 -7.85
N ILE A 129 -8.33 -10.76 -8.22
CA ILE A 129 -8.95 -9.45 -8.35
C ILE A 129 -10.05 -9.37 -7.28
N ARG A 130 -9.81 -8.59 -6.22
CA ARG A 130 -10.71 -8.43 -5.07
C ARG A 130 -11.24 -7.01 -5.02
N PHE A 131 -12.39 -6.87 -4.38
CA PHE A 131 -12.94 -5.56 -4.05
C PHE A 131 -13.53 -5.53 -2.65
N THR A 132 -13.53 -4.34 -2.07
CA THR A 132 -14.18 -4.08 -0.78
C THR A 132 -15.09 -2.87 -0.92
N ALA A 133 -16.34 -3.01 -0.49
CA ALA A 133 -17.32 -1.94 -0.45
C ALA A 133 -17.98 -1.86 0.92
N ARG A 134 -18.34 -0.65 1.40
CA ARG A 134 -19.05 -0.48 2.66
C ARG A 134 -20.55 -0.65 2.48
N HIS A 135 -21.16 -1.46 3.32
CA HIS A 135 -22.61 -1.61 3.41
C HIS A 135 -23.18 -0.66 4.46
N ILE A 136 -24.11 0.22 4.04
CA ILE A 136 -24.78 1.23 4.88
C ILE A 136 -23.82 2.07 5.75
N GLY A 137 -22.57 2.22 5.31
CA GLY A 137 -21.54 2.94 6.06
C GLY A 137 -20.96 2.20 7.27
N LEU A 138 -21.41 0.98 7.55
CA LEU A 138 -21.05 0.21 8.75
C LEU A 138 -20.09 -0.94 8.47
N ALA A 139 -20.56 -2.00 7.81
CA ALA A 139 -19.78 -3.21 7.58
C ALA A 139 -19.13 -3.21 6.19
N GLU A 140 -18.02 -3.93 6.06
CA GLU A 140 -17.39 -4.16 4.77
C GLU A 140 -17.93 -5.43 4.12
N ILE A 141 -18.22 -5.32 2.82
CA ILE A 141 -18.51 -6.44 1.94
C ILE A 141 -17.27 -6.68 1.11
N HIS A 142 -16.73 -7.87 1.22
CA HIS A 142 -15.62 -8.34 0.39
C HIS A 142 -16.17 -9.17 -0.76
N GLY A 143 -15.60 -8.97 -1.95
CA GLY A 143 -15.92 -9.75 -3.13
C GLY A 143 -14.72 -9.90 -4.04
N ARG A 144 -14.88 -10.71 -5.08
CA ARG A 144 -13.85 -10.98 -6.08
C ARG A 144 -14.48 -11.25 -7.43
N PHE A 145 -13.67 -11.21 -8.48
CA PHE A 145 -13.98 -11.74 -9.78
C PHE A 145 -13.20 -13.05 -9.98
N ASN A 146 -13.90 -14.14 -10.28
CA ASN A 146 -13.31 -15.48 -10.40
C ASN A 146 -12.79 -15.81 -11.80
N ARG A 147 -13.17 -15.04 -12.84
CA ARG A 147 -12.73 -15.25 -14.21
C ARG A 147 -12.23 -13.96 -14.82
N PHE A 148 -10.99 -13.98 -15.23
CA PHE A 148 -10.31 -12.89 -15.92
C PHE A 148 -9.15 -13.46 -16.73
N GLU A 149 -8.76 -12.75 -17.76
CA GLU A 149 -7.64 -13.11 -18.63
C GLU A 149 -6.91 -11.86 -19.09
N GLY A 150 -5.74 -12.01 -19.65
CA GLY A 150 -4.98 -10.90 -20.18
C GLY A 150 -3.49 -11.15 -20.19
N GLY A 151 -2.75 -10.07 -20.36
CA GLY A 151 -1.31 -10.13 -20.43
C GLY A 151 -0.64 -8.79 -20.24
N LEU A 152 0.69 -8.88 -20.19
CA LEU A 152 1.58 -7.75 -20.12
C LEU A 152 2.51 -7.80 -21.33
N TRP A 153 2.74 -6.65 -21.93
CA TRP A 153 3.85 -6.42 -22.84
C TRP A 153 4.88 -5.61 -22.08
N ILE A 154 6.02 -6.20 -21.76
CA ILE A 154 7.15 -5.52 -21.11
C ILE A 154 8.04 -4.93 -22.19
N GLY A 155 8.21 -3.60 -22.14
CA GLY A 155 9.09 -2.87 -23.05
C GLY A 155 10.56 -2.97 -22.62
N GLU A 156 11.47 -2.57 -23.53
CA GLU A 156 12.90 -2.43 -23.20
C GLU A 156 13.13 -1.51 -21.98
N ARG A 157 12.31 -0.50 -21.84
CA ARG A 157 12.17 0.29 -20.62
C ARG A 157 10.81 0.01 -20.03
N MET A 158 10.73 -0.19 -18.72
CA MET A 158 9.48 -0.51 -18.03
C MET A 158 8.39 0.54 -18.25
N GLN A 159 8.77 1.80 -18.50
CA GLN A 159 7.83 2.88 -18.83
C GLN A 159 7.07 2.67 -20.15
N ASP A 160 7.64 1.88 -21.05
CA ASP A 160 7.06 1.58 -22.36
C ASP A 160 6.18 0.30 -22.33
N SER A 161 6.01 -0.28 -21.14
CA SER A 161 5.22 -1.50 -20.93
C SER A 161 3.72 -1.22 -21.02
N ARG A 162 2.94 -2.28 -21.29
CA ARG A 162 1.49 -2.23 -21.39
C ARG A 162 0.85 -3.43 -20.71
N VAL A 163 -0.34 -3.22 -20.19
CA VAL A 163 -1.21 -4.26 -19.62
C VAL A 163 -2.56 -4.19 -20.27
N ASP A 164 -3.13 -5.32 -20.61
CA ASP A 164 -4.51 -5.48 -21.03
C ASP A 164 -5.12 -6.65 -20.26
N VAL A 165 -6.19 -6.39 -19.51
CA VAL A 165 -6.90 -7.38 -18.70
C VAL A 165 -8.39 -7.26 -18.97
N THR A 166 -9.01 -8.38 -19.31
CA THR A 166 -10.45 -8.54 -19.46
C THR A 166 -10.98 -9.39 -18.30
N ILE A 167 -12.03 -8.91 -17.65
CA ILE A 167 -12.67 -9.55 -16.50
C ILE A 167 -14.10 -9.89 -16.90
N ASP A 168 -14.50 -11.14 -16.69
CA ASP A 168 -15.90 -11.56 -16.85
C ASP A 168 -16.75 -10.99 -15.71
N ALA A 169 -17.64 -10.06 -16.03
CA ALA A 169 -18.50 -9.41 -15.06
C ALA A 169 -19.43 -10.38 -14.31
N ALA A 170 -19.89 -11.44 -14.98
CA ALA A 170 -20.74 -12.46 -14.39
C ALA A 170 -20.00 -13.35 -13.36
N SER A 171 -18.65 -13.29 -13.33
CA SER A 171 -17.83 -14.03 -12.37
C SER A 171 -17.74 -13.41 -10.98
N ILE A 172 -18.46 -12.31 -10.73
CA ILE A 172 -18.53 -11.65 -9.43
C ILE A 172 -19.05 -12.61 -8.36
N ASP A 173 -18.35 -12.62 -7.22
CA ASP A 173 -18.61 -13.51 -6.09
C ASP A 173 -18.36 -12.76 -4.78
N THR A 174 -19.37 -12.65 -3.95
CA THR A 174 -19.31 -12.05 -2.60
C THR A 174 -19.62 -13.07 -1.52
N GLY A 175 -19.76 -14.35 -1.87
CA GLY A 175 -20.13 -15.44 -0.96
C GLY A 175 -21.62 -15.49 -0.60
N VAL A 176 -22.48 -14.63 -1.18
CA VAL A 176 -23.93 -14.62 -0.95
C VAL A 176 -24.67 -14.61 -2.29
N ARG A 177 -25.21 -15.75 -2.69
CA ARG A 177 -25.84 -15.96 -4.01
C ARG A 177 -26.87 -14.90 -4.37
N MET A 178 -27.80 -14.57 -3.47
CA MET A 178 -28.84 -13.59 -3.74
C MET A 178 -28.24 -12.20 -4.02
N ARG A 179 -27.16 -11.82 -3.34
CA ARG A 179 -26.44 -10.57 -3.61
C ARG A 179 -25.70 -10.62 -4.94
N ASP A 180 -25.07 -11.75 -5.25
CA ASP A 180 -24.34 -11.92 -6.51
C ASP A 180 -25.28 -11.89 -7.71
N ASP A 181 -26.46 -12.51 -7.61
CA ASP A 181 -27.50 -12.45 -8.63
C ASP A 181 -28.00 -11.00 -8.83
N HIS A 182 -28.15 -10.24 -7.76
CA HIS A 182 -28.53 -8.82 -7.84
C HIS A 182 -27.38 -7.96 -8.43
N LEU A 183 -26.13 -8.22 -8.08
CA LEU A 183 -24.98 -7.51 -8.65
C LEU A 183 -24.84 -7.76 -10.15
N ARG A 184 -25.24 -8.93 -10.67
CA ARG A 184 -25.25 -9.25 -12.10
C ARG A 184 -26.39 -8.61 -12.86
N SER A 185 -27.48 -8.27 -12.19
CA SER A 185 -28.70 -7.76 -12.82
C SER A 185 -28.51 -6.40 -13.51
N ALA A 186 -29.52 -6.02 -14.33
CA ALA A 186 -29.59 -4.72 -14.99
C ALA A 186 -29.64 -3.52 -14.02
N GLU A 187 -29.87 -3.75 -12.72
CA GLU A 187 -29.83 -2.71 -11.70
C GLU A 187 -28.39 -2.35 -11.27
N PHE A 188 -27.39 -3.23 -11.59
CA PHE A 188 -25.99 -3.03 -11.20
C PHE A 188 -25.03 -3.17 -12.38
N LEU A 189 -24.42 -4.34 -12.57
CA LEU A 189 -23.40 -4.55 -13.62
C LEU A 189 -24.02 -4.76 -15.00
N ASP A 190 -25.31 -5.14 -15.05
CA ASP A 190 -26.02 -5.43 -16.32
C ASP A 190 -25.18 -6.35 -17.23
N VAL A 191 -24.82 -7.51 -16.69
CA VAL A 191 -23.85 -8.41 -17.32
C VAL A 191 -24.31 -8.96 -18.67
N ASP A 192 -25.61 -8.98 -18.93
CA ASP A 192 -26.17 -9.37 -20.23
C ASP A 192 -25.82 -8.36 -21.32
N ARG A 193 -25.75 -7.08 -20.97
CA ARG A 193 -25.40 -5.98 -21.87
C ARG A 193 -23.90 -5.65 -21.82
N TYR A 194 -23.30 -5.76 -20.66
CA TYR A 194 -21.89 -5.45 -20.41
C TYR A 194 -21.17 -6.65 -19.79
N PRO A 195 -20.91 -7.72 -20.59
CA PRO A 195 -20.36 -8.96 -20.05
C PRO A 195 -18.93 -8.85 -19.53
N HIS A 196 -18.21 -7.79 -19.91
CA HIS A 196 -16.81 -7.63 -19.56
C HIS A 196 -16.49 -6.27 -18.95
N LEU A 197 -15.59 -6.27 -17.95
CA LEU A 197 -14.81 -5.12 -17.56
C LEU A 197 -13.45 -5.25 -18.24
N GLN A 198 -12.87 -4.15 -18.72
CA GLN A 198 -11.55 -4.16 -19.32
C GLN A 198 -10.68 -3.04 -18.75
N PHE A 199 -9.43 -3.36 -18.46
CA PHE A 199 -8.43 -2.37 -18.10
C PHE A 199 -7.27 -2.41 -19.12
N VAL A 200 -6.98 -1.27 -19.72
CA VAL A 200 -5.86 -1.11 -20.66
C VAL A 200 -4.95 0.00 -20.14
N SER A 201 -3.70 -0.35 -19.81
CA SER A 201 -2.74 0.66 -19.35
C SER A 201 -2.16 1.45 -20.52
N ASP A 202 -1.84 2.70 -20.24
CA ASP A 202 -1.18 3.61 -21.18
C ASP A 202 0.16 4.16 -20.63
N LYS A 203 0.40 4.02 -19.32
CA LYS A 203 1.58 4.62 -18.71
C LYS A 203 2.04 3.90 -17.44
N PHE A 204 3.36 3.70 -17.34
CA PHE A 204 4.05 3.22 -16.14
C PHE A 204 4.98 4.30 -15.59
N VAL A 205 4.83 4.67 -14.32
CA VAL A 205 5.65 5.70 -13.67
C VAL A 205 6.32 5.10 -12.44
N HIS A 206 7.65 5.07 -12.45
CA HIS A 206 8.43 4.62 -11.30
C HIS A 206 8.37 5.65 -10.17
N LYS A 207 8.13 5.18 -8.95
CA LYS A 207 8.02 5.98 -7.73
C LYS A 207 9.15 5.78 -6.72
N GLY A 208 10.10 4.92 -7.06
CA GLY A 208 11.22 4.53 -6.21
C GLY A 208 11.05 3.11 -5.64
N GLY A 209 12.18 2.43 -5.41
CA GLY A 209 12.16 1.04 -4.96
C GLY A 209 11.35 0.14 -5.88
N GLY A 210 10.48 -0.67 -5.30
CA GLY A 210 9.54 -1.51 -6.05
C GLY A 210 8.20 -0.83 -6.38
N ARG A 211 8.03 0.48 -6.13
CA ARG A 211 6.75 1.17 -6.33
C ARG A 211 6.61 1.78 -7.71
N TRP A 212 5.43 1.59 -8.27
CA TRP A 212 5.03 2.08 -9.58
C TRP A 212 3.60 2.63 -9.54
N THR A 213 3.33 3.63 -10.35
CA THR A 213 1.95 3.98 -10.70
C THR A 213 1.69 3.48 -12.12
N VAL A 214 0.73 2.58 -12.27
CA VAL A 214 0.23 2.13 -13.57
C VAL A 214 -1.05 2.88 -13.86
N GLN A 215 -1.03 3.75 -14.87
CA GLN A 215 -2.19 4.49 -15.33
C GLN A 215 -2.78 3.79 -16.54
N GLY A 216 -4.10 3.83 -16.66
CA GLY A 216 -4.81 3.25 -17.80
C GLY A 216 -6.29 3.61 -17.78
N VAL A 217 -7.01 3.07 -18.74
CA VAL A 217 -8.45 3.25 -18.91
C VAL A 217 -9.17 2.00 -18.45
N LEU A 218 -10.07 2.16 -17.51
CA LEU A 218 -11.02 1.12 -17.10
C LEU A 218 -12.35 1.33 -17.83
N TYR A 219 -12.79 0.30 -18.53
CA TYR A 219 -14.11 0.18 -19.13
C TYR A 219 -15.00 -0.65 -18.21
N LEU A 220 -16.06 -0.05 -17.74
CA LEU A 220 -17.00 -0.67 -16.80
C LEU A 220 -18.42 -0.16 -17.10
N HIS A 221 -19.36 -1.07 -17.30
CA HIS A 221 -20.79 -0.75 -17.52
C HIS A 221 -21.02 0.29 -18.65
N GLY A 222 -20.27 0.15 -19.75
CA GLY A 222 -20.36 1.04 -20.92
C GLY A 222 -19.74 2.43 -20.73
N VAL A 223 -19.06 2.67 -19.61
CA VAL A 223 -18.37 3.93 -19.32
C VAL A 223 -16.85 3.66 -19.24
N SER A 224 -16.06 4.60 -19.71
CA SER A 224 -14.60 4.55 -19.59
C SER A 224 -14.10 5.66 -18.67
N ARG A 225 -13.12 5.32 -17.82
CA ARG A 225 -12.45 6.29 -16.93
C ARG A 225 -10.96 5.97 -16.84
N THR A 226 -10.17 7.03 -16.82
CA THR A 226 -8.76 6.90 -16.48
C THR A 226 -8.63 6.67 -14.99
N ILE A 227 -7.94 5.58 -14.62
CA ILE A 227 -7.63 5.24 -13.23
C ILE A 227 -6.12 5.07 -13.05
N GLN A 228 -5.69 5.13 -11.80
CA GLN A 228 -4.30 4.88 -11.41
C GLN A 228 -4.26 3.72 -10.43
N LEU A 229 -3.39 2.77 -10.69
CA LEU A 229 -3.10 1.65 -9.81
C LEU A 229 -1.81 1.97 -9.04
N ASP A 230 -1.89 2.11 -7.71
CA ASP A 230 -0.69 2.13 -6.86
C ASP A 230 -0.15 0.71 -6.80
N THR A 231 0.97 0.47 -7.45
CA THR A 231 1.49 -0.85 -7.75
C THR A 231 2.82 -1.08 -7.05
N ARG A 232 2.91 -2.19 -6.32
CA ARG A 232 4.13 -2.71 -5.73
C ARG A 232 4.62 -3.91 -6.53
N TYR A 233 5.74 -3.76 -7.20
CA TYR A 233 6.43 -4.82 -7.89
C TYR A 233 7.12 -5.76 -6.88
N LEU A 234 6.99 -7.06 -7.06
CA LEU A 234 7.47 -8.07 -6.11
C LEU A 234 8.70 -8.85 -6.64
N GLY A 235 9.05 -8.65 -7.92
CA GLY A 235 10.23 -9.30 -8.51
C GLY A 235 9.91 -10.41 -9.48
N ILE A 236 10.95 -11.19 -9.79
CA ILE A 236 10.92 -12.37 -10.67
C ILE A 236 11.20 -13.61 -9.81
N GLY A 237 10.56 -14.70 -10.15
CA GLY A 237 10.78 -16.01 -9.55
C GLY A 237 10.72 -17.14 -10.58
N THR A 238 11.20 -18.31 -10.20
CA THR A 238 11.08 -19.53 -10.98
C THR A 238 10.00 -20.39 -10.35
N GLY A 239 9.01 -20.80 -11.16
CA GLY A 239 7.97 -21.71 -10.73
C GLY A 239 8.45 -23.16 -10.62
N ILE A 240 7.58 -24.02 -10.12
CA ILE A 240 7.93 -25.43 -9.85
C ILE A 240 8.23 -26.25 -11.11
N MET A 241 7.76 -25.79 -12.27
CA MET A 241 8.01 -26.42 -13.57
C MET A 241 9.15 -25.74 -14.34
N GLY A 242 9.88 -24.81 -13.70
CA GLY A 242 11.00 -24.08 -14.31
C GLY A 242 10.58 -22.83 -15.07
N GLU A 243 9.30 -22.52 -15.16
CA GLU A 243 8.80 -21.32 -15.84
C GLU A 243 9.22 -20.03 -15.09
N THR A 244 9.50 -18.98 -15.85
CA THR A 244 9.80 -17.67 -15.28
C THR A 244 8.49 -16.93 -14.98
N ARG A 245 8.36 -16.46 -13.73
CA ARG A 245 7.21 -15.73 -13.22
C ARG A 245 7.59 -14.34 -12.76
N THR A 246 6.67 -13.40 -12.90
CA THR A 246 6.76 -12.06 -12.29
C THR A 246 5.48 -11.78 -11.51
N ALA A 247 5.58 -10.92 -10.49
CA ALA A 247 4.42 -10.64 -9.64
C ALA A 247 4.36 -9.17 -9.22
N CYS A 248 3.15 -8.69 -8.99
CA CYS A 248 2.89 -7.39 -8.37
C CYS A 248 1.61 -7.42 -7.54
N GLN A 249 1.52 -6.49 -6.61
CA GLN A 249 0.29 -6.11 -5.92
C GLN A 249 -0.09 -4.70 -6.35
N ALA A 250 -1.39 -4.46 -6.51
CA ALA A 250 -1.85 -3.12 -6.84
C ALA A 250 -3.15 -2.78 -6.10
N VAL A 251 -3.34 -1.49 -5.84
CA VAL A 251 -4.53 -0.97 -5.17
C VAL A 251 -5.03 0.26 -5.92
N THR A 252 -6.35 0.38 -6.01
CA THR A 252 -7.00 1.61 -6.45
C THR A 252 -8.35 1.79 -5.75
N GLU A 253 -8.87 3.00 -5.76
CA GLU A 253 -10.22 3.30 -5.30
C GLU A 253 -11.04 3.83 -6.47
N LEU A 254 -12.22 3.25 -6.67
CA LEU A 254 -13.18 3.65 -7.69
C LEU A 254 -14.35 4.37 -7.01
N HIS A 255 -14.72 5.53 -7.55
CA HIS A 255 -15.96 6.19 -7.15
C HIS A 255 -17.09 5.69 -8.04
N ARG A 256 -18.10 5.06 -7.44
CA ARG A 256 -19.23 4.47 -8.18
C ARG A 256 -19.94 5.46 -9.10
N GLU A 257 -19.97 6.74 -8.70
CA GLU A 257 -20.62 7.82 -9.45
C GLU A 257 -19.94 8.08 -10.80
N ASP A 258 -18.65 7.76 -10.92
CA ASP A 258 -17.90 7.92 -12.15
C ASP A 258 -18.33 6.94 -13.24
N PHE A 259 -18.98 5.83 -12.87
CA PHE A 259 -19.35 4.74 -13.78
C PHE A 259 -20.85 4.61 -14.01
N THR A 260 -21.65 5.63 -13.69
CA THR A 260 -23.10 5.66 -13.89
C THR A 260 -23.85 4.41 -13.41
N LEU A 261 -23.29 3.72 -12.42
CA LEU A 261 -23.97 2.64 -11.73
C LEU A 261 -25.13 3.25 -10.95
N ASP A 262 -26.34 3.18 -11.51
CA ASP A 262 -27.51 4.00 -11.11
C ASP A 262 -28.15 3.46 -9.82
N TRP A 263 -27.46 3.67 -8.71
CA TRP A 263 -27.91 3.36 -7.35
C TRP A 263 -29.06 4.24 -6.87
N ARG A 264 -29.52 5.21 -7.69
CA ARG A 264 -30.61 6.16 -7.35
C ARG A 264 -31.91 5.46 -7.07
N LYS A 265 -32.19 4.34 -7.74
CA LYS A 265 -33.42 3.56 -7.49
C LYS A 265 -33.45 2.92 -6.10
N MET A 266 -32.29 2.60 -5.52
CA MET A 266 -32.19 2.09 -4.15
C MET A 266 -32.29 3.22 -3.12
N LEU A 267 -31.75 4.40 -3.42
CA LEU A 267 -31.92 5.61 -2.59
C LEU A 267 -33.41 5.99 -2.45
N ALA A 268 -34.20 5.80 -3.49
CA ALA A 268 -35.65 6.05 -3.45
C ALA A 268 -36.40 5.13 -2.47
N ARG A 269 -35.83 3.99 -2.09
CA ARG A 269 -36.35 3.07 -1.07
C ARG A 269 -35.72 3.27 0.32
N GLY A 270 -34.93 4.34 0.52
CA GLY A 270 -34.31 4.67 1.80
C GLY A 270 -33.09 3.81 2.18
N ILE A 271 -32.55 3.00 1.26
CA ILE A 271 -31.41 2.12 1.52
C ILE A 271 -30.21 2.64 0.73
N ALA A 272 -29.39 3.48 1.35
CA ALA A 272 -28.04 3.78 0.87
C ALA A 272 -27.15 2.54 1.14
N ALA A 273 -27.35 1.47 0.37
CA ALA A 273 -26.83 0.15 0.73
C ALA A 273 -25.32 0.00 0.56
N ILE A 274 -24.66 0.85 -0.24
CA ILE A 274 -23.22 0.72 -0.53
C ILE A 274 -22.55 2.10 -0.53
N GLY A 275 -21.36 2.19 0.07
CA GLY A 275 -20.55 3.39 0.12
C GLY A 275 -20.22 3.96 -1.28
N ALA A 276 -19.83 5.23 -1.33
CA ALA A 276 -19.49 5.91 -2.58
C ALA A 276 -18.21 5.35 -3.23
N THR A 277 -17.34 4.77 -2.42
CA THR A 277 -16.00 4.29 -2.83
C THR A 277 -15.95 2.76 -2.77
N ILE A 278 -15.37 2.16 -3.79
CA ILE A 278 -15.05 0.73 -3.88
C ILE A 278 -13.53 0.63 -3.97
N ARG A 279 -12.92 -0.05 -3.01
CA ARG A 279 -11.49 -0.36 -3.01
C ARG A 279 -11.26 -1.63 -3.83
N ILE A 280 -10.33 -1.56 -4.76
CA ILE A 280 -9.88 -2.69 -5.58
C ILE A 280 -8.49 -3.10 -5.13
N GLU A 281 -8.28 -4.39 -4.93
CA GLU A 281 -7.01 -4.98 -4.54
C GLU A 281 -6.67 -6.10 -5.51
N LEU A 282 -5.48 -6.02 -6.07
CA LEU A 282 -4.97 -6.91 -7.09
C LEU A 282 -3.73 -7.63 -6.58
N ASP A 283 -3.73 -8.96 -6.63
CA ASP A 283 -2.52 -9.79 -6.52
C ASP A 283 -2.34 -10.47 -7.87
N ILE A 284 -1.30 -10.10 -8.59
CA ILE A 284 -1.13 -10.51 -9.98
C ILE A 284 0.18 -11.26 -10.15
N GLN A 285 0.10 -12.43 -10.77
CA GLN A 285 1.24 -13.15 -11.32
C GLN A 285 1.11 -13.27 -12.84
N ALA A 286 2.24 -13.22 -13.52
CA ALA A 286 2.32 -13.47 -14.94
C ALA A 286 3.49 -14.39 -15.26
N VAL A 287 3.30 -15.21 -16.29
CA VAL A 287 4.28 -16.18 -16.78
C VAL A 287 4.79 -15.74 -18.12
N ARG A 288 6.07 -15.93 -18.34
CA ARG A 288 6.66 -15.77 -19.68
C ARG A 288 6.26 -16.98 -20.53
N PRO A 289 5.62 -16.79 -21.69
CA PRO A 289 5.43 -17.89 -22.64
C PRO A 289 6.80 -18.43 -23.13
N GLU A 290 6.87 -19.73 -23.37
CA GLU A 290 8.05 -20.37 -23.96
C GLU A 290 8.29 -19.89 -25.40
#